data_c0c4c18cc97dae44009f4e9636b1ab65
#
_entry.id   c0c4c18cc97dae44009f4e9636b1ab65
#
_cell.length_a   1.000
_cell.length_b   1.000
_cell.length_c   1.000
_cell.angle_alpha   90.00
_cell.angle_beta   90.00
_cell.angle_gamma   90.00
#
_symmetry.space_group_name_H-M   'P 1'
#
loop_
_entity.id
_entity.type
_entity.pdbx_description
1 polymer ?
#
loop_
_entity_poly.entity_id
_entity_poly.type
_entity_poly.pdbx_seq_one_letter_code
_entity_poly.pdbx_strand_id
1 'polypeptide(L)'
;MTEQELRIEIINACKFLQEKNLIARTWGNVSARLNDSQFIITPSGLSYDLTKPEDLVIVNIEDCSYDESQRKPSSEKKVHASAYKQRKDVNFIVHTHQHFASAICAEEKDVTLLNGTFVPCAKYGMPSTGKLQKNCEEAFKNNPSSNMFLMAKHGVVTFGKTMKEALDNAVSLEDECEKLFNKNVPNFTIPSNMKAYLDDYAQMFPLQDGEDEEAIDLVKKKNAAAMLYSSNTKPLSFFDAKIQHLVYKMKYSKLKNGG
;
A
#
# COMPACT_ATOMS: atom_id res chain seq x y z
N MET A 1 0.03 14.85 20.66
CA MET A 1 -1.19 14.02 20.59
C MET A 1 -1.04 12.86 21.57
N THR A 2 -2.11 12.50 22.25
CA THR A 2 -2.16 11.30 23.09
C THR A 2 -2.23 10.04 22.20
N GLU A 3 -1.94 8.88 22.76
CA GLU A 3 -2.08 7.60 22.04
C GLU A 3 -3.49 7.42 21.49
N GLN A 4 -4.52 7.73 22.28
CA GLN A 4 -5.91 7.59 21.86
C GLN A 4 -6.29 8.52 20.69
N GLU A 5 -5.80 9.74 20.69
CA GLU A 5 -5.99 10.67 19.57
C GLU A 5 -5.33 10.16 18.28
N LEU A 6 -4.09 9.61 18.37
CA LEU A 6 -3.40 8.99 17.24
C LEU A 6 -4.17 7.78 16.68
N ARG A 7 -4.72 6.93 17.56
CA ARG A 7 -5.53 5.78 17.15
C ARG A 7 -6.79 6.22 16.40
N ILE A 8 -7.50 7.23 16.89
CA ILE A 8 -8.69 7.78 16.24
C ILE A 8 -8.31 8.39 14.88
N GLU A 9 -7.20 9.10 14.81
CA GLU A 9 -6.74 9.71 13.55
C GLU A 9 -6.38 8.66 12.49
N ILE A 10 -5.74 7.55 12.87
CA ILE A 10 -5.49 6.43 11.95
C ILE A 10 -6.81 5.83 11.43
N ILE A 11 -7.81 5.62 12.28
CA ILE A 11 -9.13 5.09 11.85
C ILE A 11 -9.81 6.04 10.87
N ASN A 12 -9.80 7.34 11.16
CA ASN A 12 -10.37 8.34 10.26
C ASN A 12 -9.63 8.39 8.92
N ALA A 13 -8.31 8.26 8.94
CA ALA A 13 -7.50 8.16 7.72
C ALA A 13 -7.86 6.93 6.89
N CYS A 14 -8.06 5.77 7.51
CA CYS A 14 -8.47 4.55 6.81
C CYS A 14 -9.82 4.75 6.09
N LYS A 15 -10.81 5.34 6.75
CA LYS A 15 -12.12 5.66 6.16
C LYS A 15 -11.99 6.63 4.99
N PHE A 16 -11.22 7.70 5.17
CA PHE A 16 -10.95 8.67 4.11
C PHE A 16 -10.33 8.01 2.86
N LEU A 17 -9.36 7.11 3.07
CA LEU A 17 -8.70 6.40 1.96
C LEU A 17 -9.66 5.47 1.22
N GLN A 18 -10.60 4.82 1.91
CA GLN A 18 -11.68 4.03 1.30
C GLN A 18 -12.62 4.92 0.48
N GLU A 19 -13.13 6.02 1.06
CA GLU A 19 -14.00 6.99 0.38
C GLU A 19 -13.36 7.58 -0.88
N LYS A 20 -12.03 7.72 -0.89
CA LYS A 20 -11.25 8.19 -2.04
C LYS A 20 -10.83 7.10 -3.02
N ASN A 21 -11.20 5.83 -2.78
CA ASN A 21 -10.77 4.68 -3.58
C ASN A 21 -9.25 4.53 -3.70
N LEU A 22 -8.49 5.01 -2.70
CA LEU A 22 -7.04 4.89 -2.68
C LEU A 22 -6.55 3.56 -2.08
N ILE A 23 -7.44 2.82 -1.45
CA ILE A 23 -7.20 1.47 -0.93
C ILE A 23 -8.02 0.48 -1.74
N ALA A 24 -7.36 -0.56 -2.21
CA ALA A 24 -8.02 -1.71 -2.82
C ALA A 24 -8.14 -2.82 -1.77
N ARG A 25 -9.38 -3.21 -1.42
CA ARG A 25 -9.65 -4.25 -0.42
C ARG A 25 -9.05 -3.89 0.94
N THR A 26 -8.38 -4.85 1.61
CA THR A 26 -7.60 -4.64 2.84
C THR A 26 -6.11 -4.32 2.55
N TRP A 27 -5.78 -3.99 1.30
CA TRP A 27 -4.41 -3.74 0.89
C TRP A 27 -4.03 -2.29 1.12
N GLY A 28 -3.08 -2.11 1.96
CA GLY A 28 -2.62 -0.83 2.45
C GLY A 28 -2.49 -0.87 3.96
N ASN A 29 -1.90 0.15 4.51
CA ASN A 29 -1.76 0.30 5.95
C ASN A 29 -1.41 1.75 6.30
N VAL A 30 -1.83 2.16 7.48
CA VAL A 30 -1.61 3.51 8.00
C VAL A 30 -0.94 3.41 9.35
N SER A 31 0.03 4.28 9.60
CA SER A 31 0.68 4.36 10.92
C SER A 31 0.92 5.78 11.37
N ALA A 32 1.09 5.93 12.69
CA ALA A 32 1.46 7.16 13.36
C ALA A 32 2.61 6.91 14.34
N ARG A 33 3.61 7.81 14.37
CA ARG A 33 4.67 7.80 15.38
C ARG A 33 4.07 8.09 16.74
N LEU A 34 4.25 7.17 17.69
CA LEU A 34 3.80 7.36 19.08
C LEU A 34 4.84 8.15 19.88
N ASN A 35 6.11 7.78 19.70
CA ASN A 35 7.26 8.40 20.34
C ASN A 35 8.56 8.08 19.55
N ASP A 36 9.72 8.37 20.09
CA ASP A 36 11.01 8.14 19.41
C ASP A 36 11.32 6.67 19.15
N SER A 37 10.71 5.75 19.92
CA SER A 37 10.98 4.31 19.86
C SER A 37 9.82 3.48 19.34
N GLN A 38 8.61 4.03 19.21
CA GLN A 38 7.39 3.27 18.89
C GLN A 38 6.50 3.99 17.89
N PHE A 39 5.73 3.22 17.15
CA PHE A 39 4.64 3.68 16.29
C PHE A 39 3.41 2.79 16.42
N ILE A 40 2.26 3.33 16.09
CA ILE A 40 0.97 2.62 16.02
C ILE A 40 0.70 2.31 14.56
N ILE A 41 0.23 1.10 14.24
CA ILE A 41 -0.08 0.68 12.87
C ILE A 41 -1.36 -0.14 12.81
N THR A 42 -2.04 -0.10 11.66
CA THR A 42 -3.20 -0.95 11.37
C THR A 42 -2.86 -2.43 11.45
N PRO A 43 -3.81 -3.27 11.92
CA PRO A 43 -3.62 -4.71 12.04
C PRO A 43 -3.58 -5.38 10.67
N SER A 44 -3.07 -6.60 10.62
CA SER A 44 -3.02 -7.41 9.41
C SER A 44 -4.37 -8.07 9.13
N GLY A 45 -4.92 -7.82 7.94
CA GLY A 45 -6.03 -8.59 7.38
C GLY A 45 -7.40 -8.31 8.01
N LEU A 46 -7.56 -7.22 8.73
CA LEU A 46 -8.85 -6.73 9.22
C LEU A 46 -9.38 -5.67 8.25
N SER A 47 -10.64 -5.76 7.87
CA SER A 47 -11.32 -4.73 7.08
C SER A 47 -11.31 -3.40 7.83
N TYR A 48 -11.08 -2.31 7.12
CA TYR A 48 -11.05 -0.97 7.72
C TYR A 48 -12.39 -0.57 8.34
N ASP A 49 -13.51 -1.04 7.78
CA ASP A 49 -14.85 -0.79 8.32
C ASP A 49 -15.07 -1.45 9.67
N LEU A 50 -14.36 -2.56 9.92
CA LEU A 50 -14.44 -3.32 11.17
C LEU A 50 -13.33 -2.95 12.17
N THR A 51 -12.32 -2.19 11.70
CA THR A 51 -11.16 -1.84 12.55
C THR A 51 -11.55 -0.77 13.56
N LYS A 52 -11.28 -1.05 14.82
CA LYS A 52 -11.50 -0.13 15.94
C LYS A 52 -10.17 0.40 16.47
N PRO A 53 -10.17 1.51 17.23
CA PRO A 53 -8.93 2.05 17.81
C PRO A 53 -8.13 1.04 18.62
N GLU A 54 -8.79 0.15 19.37
CA GLU A 54 -8.16 -0.90 20.17
C GLU A 54 -7.51 -2.02 19.34
N ASP A 55 -7.89 -2.18 18.08
CA ASP A 55 -7.31 -3.18 17.18
C ASP A 55 -5.95 -2.74 16.61
N LEU A 56 -5.63 -1.44 16.69
CA LEU A 56 -4.36 -0.90 16.21
C LEU A 56 -3.21 -1.36 17.12
N VAL A 57 -2.06 -1.65 16.51
CA VAL A 57 -0.95 -2.32 17.18
C VAL A 57 0.22 -1.36 17.40
N ILE A 58 0.76 -1.34 18.63
CA ILE A 58 1.99 -0.63 18.95
C ILE A 58 3.18 -1.52 18.59
N VAL A 59 4.13 -0.95 17.83
CA VAL A 59 5.30 -1.66 17.31
C VAL A 59 6.57 -0.86 17.62
N ASN A 60 7.62 -1.53 18.05
CA ASN A 60 8.94 -0.92 18.26
C ASN A 60 9.60 -0.58 16.90
N ILE A 61 10.11 0.64 16.77
CA ILE A 61 10.78 1.11 15.55
C ILE A 61 12.05 0.30 15.30
N GLU A 62 12.80 -0.05 16.34
CA GLU A 62 14.13 -0.64 16.17
C GLU A 62 14.10 -2.07 15.63
N ASP A 63 13.32 -2.94 16.23
CA ASP A 63 13.30 -4.38 15.93
C ASP A 63 11.96 -4.90 15.40
N CYS A 64 10.96 -4.00 15.31
CA CYS A 64 9.59 -4.35 14.93
C CYS A 64 8.91 -5.35 15.88
N SER A 65 9.40 -5.49 17.12
CA SER A 65 8.73 -6.26 18.16
C SER A 65 7.41 -5.57 18.58
N TYR A 66 6.48 -6.35 19.07
CA TYR A 66 5.20 -5.89 19.60
C TYR A 66 4.71 -6.88 20.65
N ASP A 67 3.80 -6.46 21.51
CA ASP A 67 3.19 -7.35 22.49
C ASP A 67 2.24 -8.34 21.80
N GLU A 68 2.51 -9.63 21.93
CA GLU A 68 1.74 -10.72 21.28
C GLU A 68 0.30 -10.85 21.80
N SER A 69 -0.04 -10.18 22.90
CA SER A 69 -1.45 -10.06 23.35
C SER A 69 -2.28 -9.13 22.45
N GLN A 70 -1.62 -8.24 21.69
CA GLN A 70 -2.25 -7.41 20.69
C GLN A 70 -2.55 -8.21 19.42
N ARG A 71 -3.36 -7.62 18.50
CA ARG A 71 -3.52 -8.17 17.16
C ARG A 71 -2.18 -8.20 16.43
N LYS A 72 -2.08 -9.06 15.43
CA LYS A 72 -0.93 -9.08 14.54
C LYS A 72 -0.87 -7.78 13.73
N PRO A 73 0.23 -7.00 13.78
CA PRO A 73 0.37 -5.78 13.00
C PRO A 73 0.48 -6.09 11.50
N SER A 74 0.29 -5.06 10.67
CA SER A 74 0.54 -5.17 9.22
C SER A 74 1.85 -5.89 8.92
N SER A 75 1.82 -6.76 7.91
CA SER A 75 3.01 -7.48 7.45
C SER A 75 4.11 -6.55 6.91
N GLU A 76 3.77 -5.29 6.63
CA GLU A 76 4.68 -4.27 6.10
C GLU A 76 5.17 -3.28 7.16
N LYS A 77 4.93 -3.58 8.44
CA LYS A 77 5.45 -2.79 9.56
C LYS A 77 6.95 -2.45 9.45
N LYS A 78 7.74 -3.33 8.80
CA LYS A 78 9.18 -3.10 8.61
C LYS A 78 9.48 -1.97 7.63
N VAL A 79 8.62 -1.74 6.63
CA VAL A 79 8.73 -0.58 5.71
C VAL A 79 8.51 0.71 6.50
N HIS A 80 7.46 0.76 7.33
CA HIS A 80 7.18 1.90 8.20
C HIS A 80 8.30 2.15 9.22
N ALA A 81 8.77 1.10 9.86
CA ALA A 81 9.89 1.21 10.81
C ALA A 81 11.16 1.79 10.14
N SER A 82 11.50 1.32 8.92
CA SER A 82 12.64 1.85 8.16
C SER A 82 12.49 3.35 7.85
N ALA A 83 11.28 3.80 7.50
CA ALA A 83 11.00 5.21 7.28
C ALA A 83 11.15 6.02 8.59
N TYR A 84 10.54 5.57 9.69
CA TYR A 84 10.66 6.24 10.98
C TYR A 84 12.10 6.30 11.53
N LYS A 85 12.93 5.30 11.25
CA LYS A 85 14.35 5.31 11.61
C LYS A 85 15.12 6.44 10.92
N GLN A 86 14.85 6.62 9.62
CA GLN A 86 15.59 7.54 8.77
C GLN A 86 15.04 8.98 8.82
N ARG A 87 13.74 9.13 9.00
CA ARG A 87 13.02 10.39 8.90
C ARG A 87 12.38 10.76 10.23
N LYS A 88 13.14 11.47 11.09
CA LYS A 88 12.64 11.94 12.40
C LYS A 88 11.56 13.01 12.30
N ASP A 89 11.46 13.68 11.16
CA ASP A 89 10.46 14.67 10.83
C ASP A 89 9.12 14.05 10.37
N VAL A 90 9.08 12.74 10.07
CA VAL A 90 7.87 12.03 9.65
C VAL A 90 7.16 11.46 10.87
N ASN A 91 5.89 11.84 11.05
CA ASN A 91 5.03 11.34 12.12
C ASN A 91 3.92 10.42 11.62
N PHE A 92 3.55 10.50 10.33
CA PHE A 92 2.48 9.70 9.74
C PHE A 92 2.93 9.11 8.41
N ILE A 93 2.57 7.85 8.21
CA ILE A 93 2.89 7.09 6.99
C ILE A 93 1.61 6.43 6.50
N VAL A 94 1.34 6.60 5.21
CA VAL A 94 0.22 6.00 4.51
C VAL A 94 0.77 5.16 3.36
N HIS A 95 0.47 3.87 3.38
CA HIS A 95 0.72 2.96 2.27
C HIS A 95 -0.59 2.57 1.62
N THR A 96 -0.68 2.74 0.31
CA THR A 96 -1.89 2.49 -0.47
C THR A 96 -1.58 1.72 -1.74
N HIS A 97 -2.64 1.12 -2.29
CA HIS A 97 -2.62 0.44 -3.58
C HIS A 97 -3.50 1.20 -4.59
N GLN A 98 -3.21 2.47 -4.76
CA GLN A 98 -3.92 3.41 -5.63
C GLN A 98 -3.96 2.92 -7.09
N HIS A 99 -4.96 3.34 -7.85
CA HIS A 99 -5.19 2.81 -9.19
C HIS A 99 -4.08 3.23 -10.18
N PHE A 100 -3.94 4.54 -10.41
CA PHE A 100 -3.02 5.06 -11.43
C PHE A 100 -1.56 5.06 -10.96
N ALA A 101 -1.30 5.43 -9.72
CA ALA A 101 0.06 5.38 -9.19
C ALA A 101 0.62 3.94 -9.17
N SER A 102 -0.21 2.94 -8.87
CA SER A 102 0.19 1.54 -8.99
C SER A 102 0.42 1.10 -10.44
N ALA A 103 -0.34 1.64 -11.40
CA ALA A 103 -0.09 1.39 -12.81
C ALA A 103 1.28 1.95 -13.25
N ILE A 104 1.61 3.16 -12.81
CA ILE A 104 2.88 3.81 -13.13
C ILE A 104 4.06 3.08 -12.46
N CYS A 105 3.92 2.66 -11.21
CA CYS A 105 5.00 1.94 -10.51
C CYS A 105 5.29 0.55 -11.11
N ALA A 106 4.44 0.04 -12.01
CA ALA A 106 4.69 -1.18 -12.76
C ALA A 106 5.91 -1.09 -13.69
N GLU A 107 6.32 0.12 -14.09
CA GLU A 107 7.55 0.33 -14.90
C GLU A 107 8.85 0.21 -14.10
N GLU A 108 8.79 0.14 -12.78
CA GLU A 108 9.97 0.02 -11.88
C GLU A 108 10.96 1.19 -12.04
N LYS A 109 10.47 2.39 -12.32
CA LYS A 109 11.28 3.58 -12.56
C LYS A 109 10.81 4.75 -11.72
N ASP A 110 11.75 5.63 -11.38
CA ASP A 110 11.43 6.96 -10.88
C ASP A 110 10.58 7.71 -11.90
N VAL A 111 9.69 8.56 -11.44
CA VAL A 111 8.83 9.35 -12.30
C VAL A 111 8.91 10.83 -11.96
N THR A 112 8.86 11.68 -12.98
CA THR A 112 8.58 13.10 -12.83
C THR A 112 7.15 13.34 -13.29
N LEU A 113 6.29 13.77 -12.37
CA LEU A 113 4.89 14.07 -12.61
C LEU A 113 4.73 15.30 -13.48
N LEU A 114 3.54 15.52 -14.06
CA LEU A 114 3.32 16.66 -14.97
C LEU A 114 3.47 18.02 -14.30
N ASN A 115 3.27 18.09 -13.00
CA ASN A 115 3.52 19.30 -12.18
C ASN A 115 5.01 19.53 -11.82
N GLY A 116 5.91 18.67 -12.29
CA GLY A 116 7.35 18.71 -12.02
C GLY A 116 7.80 17.99 -10.74
N THR A 117 6.89 17.40 -9.96
CA THR A 117 7.25 16.65 -8.76
C THR A 117 7.99 15.37 -9.14
N PHE A 118 9.20 15.19 -8.59
CA PHE A 118 9.95 13.95 -8.72
C PHE A 118 9.51 12.96 -7.65
N VAL A 119 9.17 11.73 -8.06
CA VAL A 119 8.74 10.63 -7.19
C VAL A 119 9.65 9.43 -7.41
N PRO A 120 10.50 9.10 -6.44
CA PRO A 120 11.39 7.95 -6.52
C PRO A 120 10.62 6.62 -6.43
N CYS A 121 11.15 5.59 -7.10
CA CYS A 121 10.59 4.25 -7.10
C CYS A 121 11.53 3.26 -6.40
N ALA A 122 11.09 2.67 -5.29
CA ALA A 122 11.79 1.56 -4.67
C ALA A 122 11.77 0.34 -5.59
N LYS A 123 12.92 -0.33 -5.74
CA LYS A 123 13.04 -1.55 -6.55
C LYS A 123 12.08 -2.64 -6.10
N TYR A 124 11.70 -3.52 -7.00
CA TYR A 124 10.79 -4.61 -6.71
C TYR A 124 11.29 -5.51 -5.56
N GLY A 125 10.41 -5.77 -4.64
CA GLY A 125 10.51 -6.77 -3.61
C GLY A 125 9.14 -7.41 -3.39
N MET A 126 9.10 -8.73 -3.21
CA MET A 126 7.83 -9.41 -2.93
C MET A 126 7.20 -8.83 -1.66
N PRO A 127 5.88 -8.53 -1.67
CA PRO A 127 5.17 -8.02 -0.49
C PRO A 127 5.45 -8.84 0.77
N SER A 128 5.57 -8.17 1.89
CA SER A 128 5.84 -8.77 3.21
C SER A 128 7.23 -9.41 3.38
N THR A 129 8.18 -9.19 2.47
CA THR A 129 9.54 -9.75 2.56
C THR A 129 10.59 -8.73 3.03
N GLY A 130 11.72 -9.24 3.56
CA GLY A 130 12.86 -8.40 3.89
C GLY A 130 13.49 -7.72 2.67
N LYS A 131 13.33 -8.27 1.45
CA LYS A 131 13.78 -7.64 0.21
C LYS A 131 12.99 -6.36 -0.08
N LEU A 132 11.66 -6.39 0.07
CA LEU A 132 10.83 -5.19 -0.07
C LEU A 132 11.28 -4.12 0.93
N GLN A 133 11.40 -4.48 2.22
CA GLN A 133 11.87 -3.56 3.25
C GLN A 133 13.20 -2.90 2.86
N LYS A 134 14.21 -3.71 2.49
CA LYS A 134 15.55 -3.21 2.14
C LYS A 134 15.52 -2.26 0.95
N ASN A 135 14.72 -2.58 -0.08
CA ASN A 135 14.60 -1.74 -1.26
C ASN A 135 13.90 -0.41 -0.95
N CYS A 136 12.87 -0.42 -0.10
CA CYS A 136 12.22 0.82 0.38
C CYS A 136 13.19 1.64 1.23
N GLU A 137 13.92 1.00 2.14
CA GLU A 137 14.93 1.65 2.98
C GLU A 137 16.00 2.36 2.14
N GLU A 138 16.49 1.72 1.08
CA GLU A 138 17.44 2.30 0.13
C GLU A 138 16.82 3.52 -0.60
N ALA A 139 15.58 3.41 -1.06
CA ALA A 139 14.88 4.50 -1.73
C ALA A 139 14.68 5.70 -0.80
N PHE A 140 14.26 5.49 0.45
CA PHE A 140 14.09 6.55 1.45
C PHE A 140 15.42 7.24 1.77
N LYS A 141 16.49 6.47 1.95
CA LYS A 141 17.83 6.99 2.25
C LYS A 141 18.38 7.85 1.10
N ASN A 142 18.18 7.40 -0.14
CA ASN A 142 18.69 8.10 -1.31
C ASN A 142 17.88 9.36 -1.67
N ASN A 143 16.65 9.48 -1.15
CA ASN A 143 15.74 10.58 -1.44
C ASN A 143 15.16 11.18 -0.13
N PRO A 144 16.00 11.75 0.75
CA PRO A 144 15.59 12.13 2.10
C PRO A 144 14.58 13.31 2.15
N SER A 145 14.45 14.06 1.06
CA SER A 145 13.49 15.17 0.96
C SER A 145 12.13 14.75 0.36
N SER A 146 12.03 13.55 -0.21
CA SER A 146 10.77 13.08 -0.79
C SER A 146 9.79 12.63 0.29
N ASN A 147 8.52 12.99 0.13
CA ASN A 147 7.41 12.52 0.94
C ASN A 147 6.47 11.60 0.18
N MET A 148 6.80 11.25 -1.07
CA MET A 148 6.06 10.35 -1.94
C MET A 148 7.03 9.34 -2.55
N PHE A 149 6.67 8.05 -2.51
CA PHE A 149 7.48 6.98 -3.06
C PHE A 149 6.60 5.96 -3.78
N LEU A 150 7.00 5.57 -4.98
CA LEU A 150 6.48 4.39 -5.66
C LEU A 150 7.19 3.15 -5.12
N MET A 151 6.48 2.04 -5.06
CA MET A 151 7.02 0.72 -4.75
C MET A 151 6.79 -0.15 -5.98
N ALA A 152 7.86 -0.52 -6.69
CA ALA A 152 7.78 -1.23 -7.97
C ALA A 152 6.83 -2.42 -7.92
N LYS A 153 5.82 -2.45 -8.82
CA LYS A 153 4.79 -3.50 -8.94
C LYS A 153 4.00 -3.79 -7.65
N HIS A 154 3.86 -2.78 -6.78
CA HIS A 154 3.20 -3.00 -5.50
C HIS A 154 2.16 -1.91 -5.20
N GLY A 155 2.61 -0.70 -4.96
CA GLY A 155 1.79 0.42 -4.55
C GLY A 155 2.64 1.65 -4.24
N VAL A 156 2.18 2.47 -3.31
CA VAL A 156 2.87 3.72 -2.95
C VAL A 156 2.97 3.90 -1.44
N VAL A 157 3.94 4.70 -1.01
CA VAL A 157 4.07 5.13 0.38
C VAL A 157 4.18 6.64 0.41
N THR A 158 3.39 7.30 1.26
CA THR A 158 3.43 8.74 1.47
C THR A 158 3.66 9.08 2.94
N PHE A 159 4.38 10.17 3.17
CA PHE A 159 4.81 10.64 4.47
C PHE A 159 4.21 12.00 4.79
N GLY A 160 4.03 12.29 6.07
CA GLY A 160 3.63 13.59 6.55
C GLY A 160 4.10 13.86 7.97
N LYS A 161 4.26 15.15 8.29
CA LYS A 161 4.41 15.63 9.68
C LYS A 161 3.07 15.58 10.40
N THR A 162 1.98 15.73 9.64
CA THR A 162 0.60 15.56 10.07
C THR A 162 -0.07 14.48 9.23
N MET A 163 -1.14 13.88 9.76
CA MET A 163 -1.94 12.91 8.99
C MET A 163 -2.51 13.56 7.72
N LYS A 164 -2.99 14.79 7.83
CA LYS A 164 -3.48 15.54 6.68
C LYS A 164 -2.44 15.63 5.57
N GLU A 165 -1.19 15.96 5.90
CA GLU A 165 -0.11 16.04 4.91
C GLU A 165 0.15 14.69 4.23
N ALA A 166 0.18 13.58 5.00
CA ALA A 166 0.37 12.25 4.42
C ALA A 166 -0.78 11.86 3.48
N LEU A 167 -2.02 12.19 3.83
CA LEU A 167 -3.21 11.95 3.02
C LEU A 167 -3.25 12.86 1.78
N ASP A 168 -2.96 14.15 1.92
CA ASP A 168 -2.89 15.09 0.80
C ASP A 168 -1.83 14.64 -0.23
N ASN A 169 -0.69 14.15 0.25
CA ASN A 169 0.36 13.57 -0.60
C ASN A 169 -0.15 12.32 -1.35
N ALA A 170 -0.92 11.45 -0.71
CA ALA A 170 -1.49 10.28 -1.34
C ALA A 170 -2.51 10.66 -2.44
N VAL A 171 -3.41 11.59 -2.15
CA VAL A 171 -4.40 12.10 -3.12
C VAL A 171 -3.71 12.80 -4.30
N SER A 172 -2.80 13.73 -4.01
CA SER A 172 -2.07 14.47 -5.04
C SER A 172 -1.25 13.55 -5.95
N LEU A 173 -0.64 12.50 -5.37
CA LEU A 173 0.10 11.51 -6.14
C LEU A 173 -0.82 10.76 -7.12
N GLU A 174 -2.01 10.34 -6.67
CA GLU A 174 -2.97 9.65 -7.53
C GLU A 174 -3.47 10.55 -8.64
N ASP A 175 -3.90 11.79 -8.32
CA ASP A 175 -4.41 12.75 -9.29
C ASP A 175 -3.38 13.08 -10.38
N GLU A 176 -2.12 13.26 -10.02
CA GLU A 176 -1.05 13.54 -10.98
C GLU A 176 -0.66 12.28 -11.78
N CYS A 177 -0.70 11.11 -11.16
CA CYS A 177 -0.50 9.84 -11.84
C CYS A 177 -1.63 9.55 -12.83
N GLU A 178 -2.88 9.90 -12.52
CA GLU A 178 -4.02 9.81 -13.45
C GLU A 178 -3.79 10.67 -14.69
N LYS A 179 -3.38 11.94 -14.51
CA LYS A 179 -3.08 12.84 -15.64
C LYS A 179 -1.96 12.28 -16.51
N LEU A 180 -0.89 11.77 -15.90
CA LEU A 180 0.24 11.16 -16.61
C LEU A 180 -0.18 9.87 -17.33
N PHE A 181 -0.99 9.04 -16.67
CA PHE A 181 -1.55 7.83 -17.25
C PHE A 181 -2.40 8.15 -18.49
N ASN A 182 -3.35 9.06 -18.36
CA ASN A 182 -4.26 9.44 -19.46
C ASN A 182 -3.54 10.09 -20.64
N LYS A 183 -2.41 10.75 -20.41
CA LYS A 183 -1.53 11.25 -21.49
C LYS A 183 -0.92 10.12 -22.31
N ASN A 184 -0.57 9.00 -21.67
CA ASN A 184 0.11 7.86 -22.32
C ASN A 184 -0.86 6.76 -22.78
N VAL A 185 -2.02 6.65 -22.15
CA VAL A 185 -3.08 5.66 -22.45
C VAL A 185 -4.41 6.38 -22.56
N PRO A 186 -4.62 7.16 -23.63
CA PRO A 186 -5.89 7.89 -23.81
C PRO A 186 -7.08 6.92 -24.00
N ASN A 187 -8.22 7.28 -23.44
CA ASN A 187 -9.47 6.48 -23.53
C ASN A 187 -9.31 5.06 -22.97
N PHE A 188 -8.71 4.95 -21.80
CA PHE A 188 -8.51 3.67 -21.12
C PHE A 188 -9.79 2.84 -21.04
N THR A 189 -9.74 1.66 -21.62
CA THR A 189 -10.76 0.60 -21.47
C THR A 189 -10.04 -0.74 -21.33
N ILE A 190 -10.64 -1.69 -20.61
CA ILE A 190 -10.07 -3.03 -20.49
C ILE A 190 -10.24 -3.77 -21.82
N PRO A 191 -9.15 -4.13 -22.53
CA PRO A 191 -9.25 -4.89 -23.76
C PRO A 191 -9.89 -6.27 -23.55
N SER A 192 -10.71 -6.69 -24.50
CA SER A 192 -11.43 -7.98 -24.41
C SER A 192 -10.49 -9.19 -24.27
N ASN A 193 -9.32 -9.14 -24.87
CA ASN A 193 -8.30 -10.21 -24.76
C ASN A 193 -7.63 -10.28 -23.38
N MET A 194 -7.77 -9.26 -22.55
CA MET A 194 -7.27 -9.29 -21.16
C MET A 194 -8.32 -9.83 -20.18
N LYS A 195 -9.59 -9.89 -20.57
CA LYS A 195 -10.69 -10.21 -19.64
C LYS A 195 -10.48 -11.56 -18.95
N ALA A 196 -10.21 -12.62 -19.71
CA ALA A 196 -10.00 -13.96 -19.14
C ALA A 196 -8.84 -13.99 -18.15
N TYR A 197 -7.70 -13.34 -18.48
CA TYR A 197 -6.55 -13.25 -17.57
C TYR A 197 -6.89 -12.49 -16.27
N LEU A 198 -7.64 -11.39 -16.37
CA LEU A 198 -8.03 -10.61 -15.20
C LEU A 198 -9.04 -11.35 -14.33
N ASP A 199 -9.94 -12.12 -14.95
CA ASP A 199 -10.89 -12.98 -14.24
C ASP A 199 -10.16 -14.10 -13.48
N ASP A 200 -9.21 -14.78 -14.14
CA ASP A 200 -8.37 -15.81 -13.50
C ASP A 200 -7.54 -15.21 -12.36
N TYR A 201 -6.94 -14.03 -12.56
CA TYR A 201 -6.19 -13.34 -11.54
C TYR A 201 -7.07 -12.96 -10.33
N ALA A 202 -8.28 -12.44 -10.57
CA ALA A 202 -9.21 -12.08 -9.50
C ALA A 202 -9.68 -13.29 -8.69
N GLN A 203 -9.86 -14.47 -9.32
CA GLN A 203 -10.21 -15.71 -8.64
C GLN A 203 -9.12 -16.20 -7.67
N MET A 204 -7.86 -15.82 -7.88
CA MET A 204 -6.78 -16.14 -6.93
C MET A 204 -6.94 -15.41 -5.59
N PHE A 205 -7.76 -14.36 -5.53
CA PHE A 205 -7.99 -13.53 -4.36
C PHE A 205 -9.50 -13.50 -4.02
N PRO A 206 -10.06 -14.58 -3.46
CA PRO A 206 -11.48 -14.65 -3.15
C PRO A 206 -11.91 -13.53 -2.21
N LEU A 207 -13.18 -13.14 -2.30
CA LEU A 207 -13.79 -12.15 -1.41
C LEU A 207 -13.59 -12.54 0.05
N GLN A 208 -13.34 -11.53 0.88
CA GLN A 208 -13.27 -11.66 2.33
C GLN A 208 -14.59 -11.15 2.96
N ASP A 209 -14.77 -11.43 4.25
CA ASP A 209 -15.92 -10.94 4.99
C ASP A 209 -15.96 -9.39 4.93
N GLY A 210 -17.07 -8.84 4.45
CA GLY A 210 -17.26 -7.41 4.27
C GLY A 210 -16.80 -6.84 2.91
N GLU A 211 -16.28 -7.67 1.99
CA GLU A 211 -15.95 -7.25 0.62
C GLU A 211 -17.10 -7.64 -0.34
N ASP A 212 -17.30 -6.82 -1.37
CA ASP A 212 -18.25 -7.02 -2.45
C ASP A 212 -17.59 -7.22 -3.82
N GLU A 213 -18.39 -7.39 -4.86
CA GLU A 213 -17.87 -7.55 -6.21
C GLU A 213 -17.15 -6.32 -6.75
N GLU A 214 -17.45 -5.11 -6.24
CA GLU A 214 -16.77 -3.87 -6.65
C GLU A 214 -15.28 -3.92 -6.27
N ALA A 215 -14.95 -4.54 -5.14
CA ALA A 215 -13.56 -4.74 -4.73
C ALA A 215 -12.77 -5.58 -5.75
N ILE A 216 -13.41 -6.60 -6.34
CA ILE A 216 -12.80 -7.42 -7.39
C ILE A 216 -12.62 -6.63 -8.69
N ASP A 217 -13.62 -5.85 -9.07
CA ASP A 217 -13.55 -5.02 -10.28
C ASP A 217 -12.47 -3.94 -10.17
N LEU A 218 -12.29 -3.36 -8.99
CA LEU A 218 -11.20 -2.42 -8.73
C LEU A 218 -9.82 -3.07 -8.94
N VAL A 219 -9.63 -4.30 -8.45
CA VAL A 219 -8.39 -5.08 -8.67
C VAL A 219 -8.17 -5.37 -10.14
N LYS A 220 -9.21 -5.74 -10.89
CA LYS A 220 -9.12 -5.98 -12.35
C LYS A 220 -8.73 -4.72 -13.10
N LYS A 221 -9.38 -3.58 -12.82
CA LYS A 221 -9.07 -2.29 -13.43
C LYS A 221 -7.63 -1.86 -13.17
N LYS A 222 -7.19 -1.97 -11.91
CA LYS A 222 -5.82 -1.66 -11.52
C LYS A 222 -4.80 -2.49 -12.30
N ASN A 223 -5.00 -3.80 -12.41
CA ASN A 223 -4.08 -4.67 -13.14
C ASN A 223 -4.09 -4.41 -14.64
N ALA A 224 -5.26 -4.16 -15.24
CA ALA A 224 -5.36 -3.77 -16.64
C ALA A 224 -4.63 -2.45 -16.92
N ALA A 225 -4.79 -1.45 -16.06
CA ALA A 225 -4.07 -0.19 -16.16
C ALA A 225 -2.55 -0.40 -16.12
N ALA A 226 -2.05 -1.20 -15.19
CA ALA A 226 -0.62 -1.51 -15.09
C ALA A 226 -0.08 -2.20 -16.34
N MET A 227 -0.82 -3.15 -16.90
CA MET A 227 -0.43 -3.87 -18.12
C MET A 227 -0.43 -2.97 -19.36
N LEU A 228 -1.37 -2.02 -19.47
CA LEU A 228 -1.46 -1.12 -20.62
C LEU A 228 -0.49 0.05 -20.52
N TYR A 229 -0.20 0.54 -19.32
CA TYR A 229 0.76 1.63 -19.14
C TYR A 229 2.17 1.19 -19.47
N SER A 230 2.56 0.00 -19.06
CA SER A 230 3.89 -0.53 -19.28
C SER A 230 3.86 -1.61 -20.36
N SER A 231 4.20 -1.26 -21.57
CA SER A 231 4.41 -2.22 -22.66
C SER A 231 5.54 -3.23 -22.37
N ASN A 232 6.34 -2.97 -21.35
CA ASN A 232 7.47 -3.79 -20.91
C ASN A 232 7.18 -4.57 -19.62
N THR A 233 6.02 -4.36 -18.98
CA THR A 233 5.69 -5.11 -17.77
C THR A 233 5.32 -6.53 -18.15
N LYS A 234 6.27 -7.43 -17.98
CA LYS A 234 5.89 -8.85 -17.87
C LYS A 234 4.99 -8.97 -16.65
N PRO A 235 3.80 -9.59 -16.75
CA PRO A 235 3.02 -9.95 -15.58
C PRO A 235 3.92 -10.68 -14.59
N LEU A 236 3.59 -10.60 -13.29
CA LEU A 236 4.27 -11.44 -12.28
C LEU A 236 4.47 -12.82 -12.85
N SER A 237 5.67 -13.38 -12.71
CA SER A 237 5.90 -14.74 -13.18
C SER A 237 4.85 -15.65 -12.54
N PHE A 238 4.45 -16.69 -13.26
CA PHE A 238 3.51 -17.69 -12.72
C PHE A 238 3.95 -18.24 -11.35
N PHE A 239 5.26 -18.26 -11.11
CA PHE A 239 5.85 -18.66 -9.84
C PHE A 239 5.58 -17.63 -8.74
N ASP A 240 5.80 -16.32 -9.02
CA ASP A 240 5.55 -15.24 -8.05
C ASP A 240 4.06 -15.11 -7.73
N ALA A 241 3.19 -15.27 -8.72
CA ALA A 241 1.74 -15.28 -8.53
C ALA A 241 1.29 -16.45 -7.64
N LYS A 242 1.83 -17.65 -7.84
CA LYS A 242 1.57 -18.81 -6.98
C LYS A 242 2.06 -18.63 -5.55
N ILE A 243 3.25 -18.05 -5.37
CA ILE A 243 3.78 -17.77 -4.02
C ILE A 243 2.93 -16.72 -3.34
N GLN A 244 2.55 -15.64 -4.02
CA GLN A 244 1.65 -14.64 -3.45
C GLN A 244 0.31 -15.25 -3.04
N HIS A 245 -0.26 -16.10 -3.89
CA HIS A 245 -1.51 -16.80 -3.58
C HIS A 245 -1.34 -17.75 -2.37
N LEU A 246 -0.23 -18.46 -2.27
CA LEU A 246 0.06 -19.35 -1.14
C LEU A 246 0.21 -18.55 0.16
N VAL A 247 0.96 -17.45 0.13
CA VAL A 247 1.13 -16.53 1.28
C VAL A 247 -0.21 -15.94 1.69
N TYR A 248 -1.03 -15.55 0.72
CA TYR A 248 -2.37 -15.04 0.95
C TYR A 248 -3.25 -16.10 1.63
N LYS A 249 -3.34 -17.30 1.08
CA LYS A 249 -4.07 -18.43 1.70
C LYS A 249 -3.60 -18.72 3.13
N MET A 250 -2.31 -18.78 3.37
CA MET A 250 -1.76 -19.01 4.71
C MET A 250 -2.10 -17.91 5.70
N LYS A 251 -2.14 -16.67 5.23
CA LYS A 251 -2.45 -15.48 6.04
C LYS A 251 -3.92 -15.45 6.45
N TYR A 252 -4.82 -15.82 5.53
CA TYR A 252 -6.27 -15.71 5.74
C TYR A 252 -6.94 -17.01 6.22
N SER A 253 -6.35 -18.18 6.00
CA SER A 253 -6.85 -19.41 6.60
C SER A 253 -6.73 -19.42 8.13
N LYS A 254 -5.74 -18.72 8.68
CA LYS A 254 -5.59 -18.54 10.13
C LYS A 254 -6.63 -17.60 10.73
N LEU A 255 -7.12 -16.61 9.96
CA LEU A 255 -8.15 -15.67 10.42
C LEU A 255 -9.54 -16.32 10.47
N LYS A 256 -9.85 -17.27 9.58
CA LYS A 256 -11.10 -18.04 9.61
C LYS A 256 -11.21 -19.02 10.80
N ASN A 257 -10.10 -19.39 11.40
CA ASN A 257 -10.05 -20.38 12.49
C ASN A 257 -9.86 -19.77 13.88
N GLY A 258 -10.18 -18.47 14.06
CA GLY A 258 -10.27 -17.85 15.38
C GLY A 258 -8.93 -17.73 16.12
N GLY A 259 -7.84 -17.51 15.39
CA GLY A 259 -6.52 -17.27 15.96
C GLY A 259 -6.22 -15.79 16.09
#